data_ebad24814e80d0b4d28740862df8f3fb
#
_entry.id   ebad24814e80d0b4d28740862df8f3fb
#
_cell.length_a   1.000
_cell.length_b   1.000
_cell.length_c   1.000
_cell.angle_alpha   90.00
_cell.angle_beta   90.00
_cell.angle_gamma   90.00
#
_symmetry.space_group_name_H-M   'P 1'
#
loop_
_entity.id
_entity.type
_entity.pdbx_description
1 polymer ?
#
loop_
_entity_poly.entity_id
_entity_poly.type
_entity_poly.pdbx_seq_one_letter_code
_entity_poly.pdbx_strand_id
1 'polypeptide(L)'
;QVAQEYYYQNVEVDECLSFEELVDSLISGKSDQAVMAIENSIAGPIIPNYALIDKNNLHIIGEHYLDIHQNLMALKGQKIEDIHEVHSHPMALLQCMEFLKKYPNIKLVEDKDTAETARRIHEKQLTGIAAIASKTASEMYDLEILAPEIQTINNNMTRFVIINKEESFVDKNEINRAS
;
A
#
# COMPACT_ATOMS: atom_id res chain seq x y z
N GLN A 1 -1.30 -4.40 5.51
CA GLN A 1 -1.21 -5.58 4.64
C GLN A 1 0.14 -6.29 4.80
N VAL A 2 1.29 -5.69 4.41
CA VAL A 2 2.62 -6.35 4.46
C VAL A 2 2.96 -6.89 5.84
N ALA A 3 2.76 -6.11 6.92
CA ALA A 3 3.01 -6.58 8.28
C ALA A 3 2.16 -7.82 8.63
N GLN A 4 0.90 -7.81 8.26
CA GLN A 4 -0.01 -8.94 8.50
C GLN A 4 0.37 -10.18 7.69
N GLU A 5 0.82 -10.03 6.46
CA GLU A 5 1.29 -11.12 5.62
C GLU A 5 2.62 -11.69 6.12
N TYR A 6 3.56 -10.83 6.51
CA TYR A 6 4.88 -11.24 6.97
C TYR A 6 4.82 -11.97 8.33
N TYR A 7 4.00 -11.48 9.29
CA TYR A 7 3.91 -12.04 10.64
C TYR A 7 2.78 -13.07 10.84
N TYR A 8 2.07 -13.48 9.78
CA TYR A 8 1.05 -14.54 9.80
C TYR A 8 -0.04 -14.38 10.87
N GLN A 9 -0.50 -13.17 11.15
CA GLN A 9 -1.51 -12.77 12.14
C GLN A 9 -0.96 -12.54 13.58
N ASN A 10 -1.71 -11.76 14.36
CA ASN A 10 -1.43 -11.33 15.74
C ASN A 10 -0.35 -10.25 15.91
N VAL A 11 -0.13 -9.42 14.90
CA VAL A 11 0.65 -8.21 15.07
C VAL A 11 -0.28 -7.01 15.16
N GLU A 12 -0.08 -6.18 16.17
CA GLU A 12 -0.68 -4.85 16.25
C GLU A 12 0.08 -3.94 15.28
N VAL A 13 -0.65 -3.23 14.43
CA VAL A 13 -0.06 -2.37 13.39
C VAL A 13 -0.36 -0.92 13.70
N ASP A 14 0.69 -0.15 13.98
CA ASP A 14 0.65 1.30 14.04
C ASP A 14 0.88 1.89 12.64
N GLU A 15 -0.09 2.67 12.15
CA GLU A 15 0.04 3.37 10.89
C GLU A 15 0.81 4.68 11.07
N CYS A 16 1.85 4.88 10.26
CA CYS A 16 2.65 6.09 10.24
C CYS A 16 2.39 6.87 8.94
N LEU A 17 2.26 8.19 9.06
CA LEU A 17 1.94 9.07 7.91
C LEU A 17 3.16 9.42 7.06
N SER A 18 4.36 9.15 7.56
CA SER A 18 5.62 9.35 6.82
C SER A 18 6.65 8.28 7.21
N PHE A 19 7.70 8.13 6.38
CA PHE A 19 8.80 7.22 6.70
C PHE A 19 9.67 7.72 7.85
N GLU A 20 9.75 9.03 8.06
CA GLU A 20 10.39 9.64 9.23
C GLU A 20 9.64 9.26 10.51
N GLU A 21 8.32 9.41 10.54
CA GLU A 21 7.49 9.01 11.67
C GLU A 21 7.60 7.52 11.98
N LEU A 22 7.69 6.67 10.94
CA LEU A 22 7.91 5.24 11.07
C LEU A 22 9.25 4.93 11.76
N VAL A 23 10.32 5.61 11.35
CA VAL A 23 11.65 5.47 11.97
C VAL A 23 11.64 5.98 13.41
N ASP A 24 11.01 7.13 13.67
CA ASP A 24 10.88 7.69 15.02
C ASP A 24 10.10 6.76 15.96
N SER A 25 9.02 6.13 15.47
CA SER A 25 8.26 5.12 16.21
C SER A 25 9.14 3.94 16.63
N LEU A 26 9.96 3.44 15.69
CA LEU A 26 10.89 2.35 15.96
C LEU A 26 11.99 2.77 16.95
N ILE A 27 12.63 3.93 16.77
CA ILE A 27 13.73 4.41 17.63
C ILE A 27 13.25 4.68 19.03
N SER A 28 12.07 5.30 19.18
CA SER A 28 11.47 5.59 20.50
C SER A 28 11.01 4.35 21.25
N GLY A 29 10.94 3.19 20.57
CA GLY A 29 10.45 1.94 21.16
C GLY A 29 8.92 1.87 21.28
N LYS A 30 8.20 2.72 20.54
CA LYS A 30 6.75 2.63 20.38
C LYS A 30 6.39 1.41 19.54
N SER A 31 7.20 1.11 18.54
CA SER A 31 7.10 -0.11 17.73
C SER A 31 8.35 -0.98 17.91
N ASP A 32 8.19 -2.30 17.95
CA ASP A 32 9.30 -3.25 18.07
C ASP A 32 10.06 -3.41 16.76
N GLN A 33 9.34 -3.37 15.65
CA GLN A 33 9.86 -3.49 14.29
C GLN A 33 9.08 -2.56 13.36
N ALA A 34 9.65 -2.25 12.20
CA ALA A 34 8.96 -1.44 11.20
C ALA A 34 9.06 -2.06 9.82
N VAL A 35 8.03 -1.84 9.00
CA VAL A 35 7.94 -2.32 7.62
C VAL A 35 8.05 -1.10 6.70
N MET A 36 9.10 -1.05 5.89
CA MET A 36 9.41 0.09 5.04
C MET A 36 9.53 -0.33 3.57
N ALA A 37 8.81 0.34 2.69
CA ALA A 37 8.99 0.18 1.24
C ALA A 37 10.34 0.74 0.81
N ILE A 38 11.13 -0.01 0.04
CA ILE A 38 12.44 0.44 -0.44
C ILE A 38 12.59 0.46 -1.95
N GLU A 39 11.75 -0.26 -2.65
CA GLU A 39 11.83 -0.36 -4.11
C GLU A 39 10.47 -0.73 -4.70
N ASN A 40 10.18 -0.19 -5.87
CA ASN A 40 9.06 -0.62 -6.70
C ASN A 40 9.56 -0.97 -8.09
N SER A 41 9.08 -2.06 -8.67
CA SER A 41 9.54 -2.58 -9.97
C SER A 41 9.32 -1.62 -11.15
N ILE A 42 8.41 -0.66 -11.03
CA ILE A 42 8.11 0.36 -12.05
C ILE A 42 8.78 1.69 -11.72
N ALA A 43 8.65 2.15 -10.46
CA ALA A 43 9.16 3.45 -10.03
C ALA A 43 10.65 3.42 -9.63
N GLY A 44 11.23 2.23 -9.42
CA GLY A 44 12.60 2.06 -9.01
C GLY A 44 12.82 2.21 -7.50
N PRO A 45 14.07 2.40 -7.05
CA PRO A 45 14.43 2.48 -5.65
C PRO A 45 13.94 3.78 -4.99
N ILE A 46 13.50 3.66 -3.75
CA ILE A 46 13.08 4.78 -2.89
C ILE A 46 14.32 5.24 -2.09
N ILE A 47 15.22 5.97 -2.76
CA ILE A 47 16.53 6.38 -2.21
C ILE A 47 16.42 7.03 -0.82
N PRO A 48 15.46 7.94 -0.53
CA PRO A 48 15.34 8.52 0.80
C PRO A 48 15.20 7.48 1.92
N ASN A 49 14.54 6.35 1.65
CA ASN A 49 14.30 5.32 2.65
C ASN A 49 15.58 4.53 2.99
N TYR A 50 16.43 4.28 2.00
CA TYR A 50 17.76 3.72 2.26
C TYR A 50 18.60 4.66 3.14
N ALA A 51 18.53 5.97 2.87
CA ALA A 51 19.25 6.97 3.66
C ALA A 51 18.72 7.04 5.10
N LEU A 52 17.40 6.85 5.32
CA LEU A 52 16.82 6.80 6.67
C LEU A 52 17.31 5.58 7.46
N ILE A 53 17.39 4.41 6.82
CA ILE A 53 17.91 3.18 7.43
C ILE A 53 19.38 3.38 7.84
N ASP A 54 20.22 3.83 6.91
CA ASP A 54 21.66 4.04 7.14
C ASP A 54 21.93 5.09 8.21
N LYS A 55 21.31 6.28 8.09
CA LYS A 55 21.49 7.40 9.03
C LYS A 55 21.17 7.02 10.48
N ASN A 56 20.20 6.14 10.68
CA ASN A 56 19.73 5.74 12.00
C ASN A 56 20.33 4.41 12.47
N ASN A 57 21.31 3.85 11.74
CA ASN A 57 21.96 2.56 12.03
C ASN A 57 20.93 1.43 12.26
N LEU A 58 19.89 1.39 11.44
CA LEU A 58 18.87 0.35 11.50
C LEU A 58 19.30 -0.89 10.72
N HIS A 59 18.90 -2.05 11.20
CA HIS A 59 19.22 -3.34 10.61
C HIS A 59 18.02 -3.89 9.82
N ILE A 60 18.29 -4.36 8.60
CA ILE A 60 17.32 -5.10 7.80
C ILE A 60 17.35 -6.54 8.29
N ILE A 61 16.23 -7.01 8.86
CA ILE A 61 16.07 -8.35 9.43
C ILE A 61 15.19 -9.27 8.59
N GLY A 62 14.53 -8.74 7.57
CA GLY A 62 13.70 -9.50 6.65
C GLY A 62 13.26 -8.69 5.45
N GLU A 63 12.63 -9.36 4.49
CA GLU A 63 12.05 -8.71 3.32
C GLU A 63 10.73 -9.38 2.92
N HIS A 64 9.88 -8.62 2.27
CA HIS A 64 8.62 -9.08 1.71
C HIS A 64 8.33 -8.39 0.39
N TYR A 65 7.80 -9.13 -0.57
CA TYR A 65 7.40 -8.60 -1.88
C TYR A 65 5.88 -8.60 -1.97
N LEU A 66 5.31 -7.46 -2.32
CA LEU A 66 3.88 -7.30 -2.50
C LEU A 66 3.56 -6.97 -3.95
N ASP A 67 2.72 -7.80 -4.58
CA ASP A 67 2.15 -7.49 -5.88
C ASP A 67 1.10 -6.39 -5.73
N ILE A 68 1.26 -5.32 -6.53
CA ILE A 68 0.37 -4.17 -6.51
C ILE A 68 -0.71 -4.35 -7.55
N HIS A 69 -1.91 -4.66 -7.09
CA HIS A 69 -3.11 -4.75 -7.92
C HIS A 69 -4.03 -3.55 -7.66
N GLN A 70 -4.39 -2.84 -8.72
CA GLN A 70 -5.26 -1.68 -8.67
C GLN A 70 -6.68 -2.08 -9.07
N ASN A 71 -7.65 -1.84 -8.19
CA ASN A 71 -9.04 -2.16 -8.43
C ASN A 71 -9.88 -0.88 -8.37
N LEU A 72 -10.83 -0.73 -9.29
CA LEU A 72 -11.84 0.32 -9.19
C LEU A 72 -12.93 -0.13 -8.24
N MET A 73 -13.21 0.66 -7.22
CA MET A 73 -14.18 0.32 -6.18
C MET A 73 -15.05 1.52 -5.80
N ALA A 74 -16.28 1.23 -5.38
CA ALA A 74 -17.24 2.24 -4.93
C ALA A 74 -18.14 1.67 -3.84
N LEU A 75 -19.08 2.47 -3.31
CA LEU A 75 -20.12 1.97 -2.43
C LEU A 75 -20.95 0.88 -3.14
N LYS A 76 -21.38 -0.11 -2.38
CA LYS A 76 -22.16 -1.23 -2.88
C LYS A 76 -23.44 -0.77 -3.61
N GLY A 77 -23.77 -1.50 -4.67
CA GLY A 77 -24.97 -1.26 -5.47
C GLY A 77 -24.80 -0.20 -6.55
N GLN A 78 -23.63 0.41 -6.68
CA GLN A 78 -23.31 1.30 -7.80
C GLN A 78 -22.69 0.50 -8.98
N LYS A 79 -22.82 1.04 -10.16
CA LYS A 79 -22.20 0.54 -11.39
C LYS A 79 -21.21 1.57 -11.92
N ILE A 80 -20.35 1.18 -12.85
CA ILE A 80 -19.37 2.10 -13.45
C ILE A 80 -20.05 3.29 -14.13
N GLU A 81 -21.23 3.08 -14.69
CA GLU A 81 -22.03 4.12 -15.35
C GLU A 81 -22.53 5.20 -14.38
N ASP A 82 -22.61 4.88 -13.10
CA ASP A 82 -23.04 5.82 -12.05
C ASP A 82 -21.88 6.70 -11.55
N ILE A 83 -20.62 6.35 -11.94
CA ILE A 83 -19.43 7.03 -11.44
C ILE A 83 -19.12 8.28 -12.27
N HIS A 84 -18.94 9.39 -11.58
CA HIS A 84 -18.60 10.70 -12.16
C HIS A 84 -17.17 11.13 -11.86
N GLU A 85 -16.62 10.67 -10.73
CA GLU A 85 -15.27 10.97 -10.30
C GLU A 85 -14.55 9.69 -9.86
N VAL A 86 -13.26 9.59 -10.21
CA VAL A 86 -12.35 8.56 -9.68
C VAL A 86 -11.23 9.26 -8.93
N HIS A 87 -11.09 8.93 -7.66
CA HIS A 87 -10.11 9.50 -6.76
C HIS A 87 -9.02 8.46 -6.44
N SER A 88 -7.76 8.84 -6.50
CA SER A 88 -6.63 8.01 -6.04
C SER A 88 -5.32 8.79 -6.02
N HIS A 89 -4.27 8.13 -5.52
CA HIS A 89 -2.91 8.64 -5.63
C HIS A 89 -2.51 8.83 -7.11
N PRO A 90 -1.78 9.90 -7.48
CA PRO A 90 -1.39 10.18 -8.88
C PRO A 90 -0.76 9.00 -9.60
N MET A 91 0.11 8.24 -8.93
CA MET A 91 0.74 7.06 -9.52
C MET A 91 -0.26 5.93 -9.83
N ALA A 92 -1.27 5.72 -8.98
CA ALA A 92 -2.31 4.72 -9.23
C ALA A 92 -3.20 5.13 -10.41
N LEU A 93 -3.58 6.41 -10.51
CA LEU A 93 -4.29 6.95 -11.67
C LEU A 93 -3.50 6.75 -12.95
N LEU A 94 -2.19 7.07 -12.93
CA LEU A 94 -1.31 6.91 -14.09
C LEU A 94 -1.20 5.44 -14.52
N GLN A 95 -1.04 4.53 -13.57
CA GLN A 95 -0.96 3.09 -13.82
C GLN A 95 -2.24 2.51 -14.43
N CYS A 96 -3.39 3.14 -14.18
CA CYS A 96 -4.71 2.68 -14.66
C CYS A 96 -5.23 3.48 -15.88
N MET A 97 -4.40 4.33 -16.48
CA MET A 97 -4.83 5.28 -17.51
C MET A 97 -5.45 4.60 -18.74
N GLU A 98 -4.95 3.42 -19.17
CA GLU A 98 -5.51 2.71 -20.32
C GLU A 98 -6.93 2.20 -20.07
N PHE A 99 -7.22 1.81 -18.84
CA PHE A 99 -8.59 1.47 -18.44
C PHE A 99 -9.48 2.73 -18.37
N LEU A 100 -8.98 3.80 -17.74
CA LEU A 100 -9.74 5.03 -17.52
C LEU A 100 -10.08 5.77 -18.84
N LYS A 101 -9.26 5.66 -19.87
CA LYS A 101 -9.56 6.19 -21.22
C LYS A 101 -10.85 5.66 -21.82
N LYS A 102 -11.33 4.49 -21.39
CA LYS A 102 -12.62 3.93 -21.84
C LYS A 102 -13.83 4.70 -21.31
N TYR A 103 -13.61 5.52 -20.29
CA TYR A 103 -14.64 6.28 -19.58
C TYR A 103 -14.31 7.80 -19.57
N PRO A 104 -14.32 8.47 -20.74
CA PRO A 104 -13.81 9.84 -20.88
C PRO A 104 -14.62 10.88 -20.10
N ASN A 105 -15.82 10.53 -19.67
CA ASN A 105 -16.70 11.42 -18.90
C ASN A 105 -16.41 11.39 -17.39
N ILE A 106 -15.57 10.47 -16.92
CA ILE A 106 -15.17 10.38 -15.51
C ILE A 106 -14.05 11.37 -15.25
N LYS A 107 -14.24 12.24 -14.27
CA LYS A 107 -13.21 13.17 -13.81
C LYS A 107 -12.23 12.43 -12.90
N LEU A 108 -10.94 12.56 -13.18
CA LEU A 108 -9.86 12.03 -12.34
C LEU A 108 -9.45 13.07 -11.29
N VAL A 109 -9.40 12.66 -10.04
CA VAL A 109 -9.07 13.53 -8.91
C VAL A 109 -7.89 12.92 -8.14
N GLU A 110 -6.81 13.67 -8.04
CA GLU A 110 -5.63 13.27 -7.27
C GLU A 110 -5.90 13.36 -5.77
N ASP A 111 -5.47 12.36 -5.04
CA ASP A 111 -5.55 12.27 -3.58
C ASP A 111 -4.20 11.80 -3.02
N LYS A 112 -3.98 12.00 -1.72
CA LYS A 112 -2.69 11.70 -1.08
C LYS A 112 -2.43 10.21 -0.95
N ASP A 113 -3.49 9.42 -0.74
CA ASP A 113 -3.38 7.98 -0.47
C ASP A 113 -4.59 7.22 -1.01
N THR A 114 -4.35 5.97 -1.46
CA THR A 114 -5.38 5.12 -2.08
C THR A 114 -6.35 4.55 -1.04
N ALA A 115 -5.84 4.07 0.09
CA ALA A 115 -6.65 3.46 1.15
C ALA A 115 -7.46 4.52 1.90
N GLU A 116 -6.88 5.71 2.15
CA GLU A 116 -7.55 6.85 2.74
C GLU A 116 -8.72 7.32 1.87
N THR A 117 -8.56 7.30 0.55
CA THR A 117 -9.66 7.59 -0.38
C THR A 117 -10.81 6.60 -0.22
N ALA A 118 -10.50 5.29 -0.16
CA ALA A 118 -11.49 4.24 0.04
C ALA A 118 -12.22 4.41 1.38
N ARG A 119 -11.48 4.68 2.46
CA ARG A 119 -12.03 4.98 3.79
C ARG A 119 -13.01 6.15 3.74
N ARG A 120 -12.63 7.26 3.13
CA ARG A 120 -13.45 8.47 3.03
C ARG A 120 -14.75 8.23 2.25
N ILE A 121 -14.72 7.43 1.17
CA ILE A 121 -15.92 7.06 0.41
C ILE A 121 -16.89 6.30 1.31
N HIS A 122 -16.39 5.32 2.07
CA HIS A 122 -17.20 4.55 3.01
C HIS A 122 -17.78 5.43 4.12
N GLU A 123 -16.95 6.16 4.86
CA GLU A 123 -17.37 6.94 6.03
C GLU A 123 -18.39 8.05 5.67
N LYS A 124 -18.18 8.70 4.53
CA LYS A 124 -19.05 9.81 4.08
C LYS A 124 -20.15 9.35 3.14
N GLN A 125 -20.28 8.06 2.87
CA GLN A 125 -21.29 7.47 1.97
C GLN A 125 -21.36 8.22 0.62
N LEU A 126 -20.20 8.41 -0.02
CA LEU A 126 -20.09 9.20 -1.25
C LEU A 126 -20.55 8.40 -2.45
N THR A 127 -21.71 8.75 -3.01
CA THR A 127 -22.23 8.17 -4.26
C THR A 127 -21.68 8.87 -5.48
N GLY A 128 -21.55 8.14 -6.61
CA GLY A 128 -20.99 8.67 -7.86
C GLY A 128 -19.47 8.87 -7.84
N ILE A 129 -18.79 8.47 -6.76
CA ILE A 129 -17.36 8.57 -6.58
C ILE A 129 -16.78 7.16 -6.38
N ALA A 130 -15.73 6.84 -7.12
CA ALA A 130 -14.98 5.60 -6.97
C ALA A 130 -13.54 5.87 -6.53
N ALA A 131 -12.94 4.88 -5.87
CA ALA A 131 -11.50 4.85 -5.57
C ALA A 131 -10.77 3.84 -6.46
N ILE A 132 -9.49 4.08 -6.70
CA ILE A 132 -8.56 3.04 -7.15
C ILE A 132 -7.68 2.66 -5.96
N ALA A 133 -7.78 1.40 -5.51
CA ALA A 133 -7.04 0.90 -4.36
C ALA A 133 -6.84 -0.62 -4.41
N SER A 134 -6.18 -1.18 -3.39
CA SER A 134 -5.97 -2.61 -3.23
C SER A 134 -7.28 -3.34 -2.89
N LYS A 135 -7.33 -4.65 -3.17
CA LYS A 135 -8.45 -5.50 -2.74
C LYS A 135 -8.63 -5.47 -1.21
N THR A 136 -7.55 -5.44 -0.46
CA THR A 136 -7.59 -5.32 1.01
C THR A 136 -8.35 -4.06 1.45
N ALA A 137 -8.17 -2.93 0.76
CA ALA A 137 -8.92 -1.70 1.06
C ALA A 137 -10.43 -1.87 0.81
N SER A 138 -10.85 -2.59 -0.25
CA SER A 138 -12.25 -2.85 -0.49
C SER A 138 -12.89 -3.70 0.61
N GLU A 139 -12.18 -4.72 1.08
CA GLU A 139 -12.63 -5.60 2.17
C GLU A 139 -12.70 -4.85 3.51
N MET A 140 -11.71 -4.01 3.80
CA MET A 140 -11.63 -3.24 5.04
C MET A 140 -12.72 -2.17 5.15
N TYR A 141 -13.02 -1.50 4.05
CA TYR A 141 -13.99 -0.40 4.00
C TYR A 141 -15.34 -0.77 3.38
N ASP A 142 -15.61 -2.07 3.25
CA ASP A 142 -16.89 -2.60 2.75
C ASP A 142 -17.34 -1.98 1.42
N LEU A 143 -16.39 -1.78 0.48
CA LEU A 143 -16.63 -1.28 -0.86
C LEU A 143 -16.78 -2.43 -1.85
N GLU A 144 -17.54 -2.22 -2.92
CA GLU A 144 -17.69 -3.16 -4.02
C GLU A 144 -16.66 -2.88 -5.11
N ILE A 145 -15.94 -3.93 -5.56
CA ILE A 145 -15.03 -3.84 -6.69
C ILE A 145 -15.85 -3.83 -7.98
N LEU A 146 -15.88 -2.70 -8.66
CA LEU A 146 -16.57 -2.52 -9.95
C LEU A 146 -15.76 -3.08 -11.13
N ALA A 147 -14.44 -2.98 -11.05
CA ALA A 147 -13.52 -3.57 -12.02
C ALA A 147 -12.21 -3.98 -11.31
N PRO A 148 -11.84 -5.27 -11.35
CA PRO A 148 -10.59 -5.75 -10.77
C PRO A 148 -9.41 -5.52 -11.71
N GLU A 149 -8.20 -5.38 -11.12
CA GLU A 149 -6.91 -5.42 -11.82
C GLU A 149 -6.82 -4.50 -13.04
N ILE A 150 -7.20 -3.25 -12.87
CA ILE A 150 -7.31 -2.26 -13.95
C ILE A 150 -5.98 -1.61 -14.34
N GLN A 151 -4.88 -1.97 -13.69
CA GLN A 151 -3.54 -1.48 -14.02
C GLN A 151 -3.08 -1.98 -15.39
N THR A 152 -2.34 -1.14 -16.12
CA THR A 152 -1.82 -1.47 -17.46
C THR A 152 -0.67 -2.48 -17.38
N ILE A 153 0.16 -2.41 -16.34
CA ILE A 153 1.32 -3.29 -16.13
C ILE A 153 1.00 -4.23 -14.96
N ASN A 154 0.94 -5.54 -15.26
CA ASN A 154 0.57 -6.55 -14.25
C ASN A 154 1.74 -6.98 -13.36
N ASN A 155 2.99 -6.75 -13.76
CA ASN A 155 4.18 -7.08 -12.98
C ASN A 155 4.63 -5.86 -12.15
N ASN A 156 3.74 -5.33 -11.32
CA ASN A 156 4.05 -4.23 -10.41
C ASN A 156 4.26 -4.76 -9.01
N MET A 157 5.51 -4.86 -8.61
CA MET A 157 5.90 -5.39 -7.30
C MET A 157 6.57 -4.30 -6.47
N THR A 158 6.21 -4.20 -5.19
CA THR A 158 6.92 -3.36 -4.22
C THR A 158 7.67 -4.25 -3.25
N ARG A 159 8.96 -3.98 -3.10
CA ARG A 159 9.82 -4.62 -2.11
C ARG A 159 9.79 -3.82 -0.82
N PHE A 160 9.43 -4.50 0.25
CA PHE A 160 9.47 -4.00 1.61
C PHE A 160 10.56 -4.69 2.39
N VAL A 161 11.17 -3.96 3.31
CA VAL A 161 12.09 -4.51 4.30
C VAL A 161 11.51 -4.38 5.69
N ILE A 162 11.80 -5.37 6.52
CA ILE A 162 11.54 -5.33 7.93
C ILE A 162 12.81 -4.82 8.60
N ILE A 163 12.69 -3.76 9.36
CA ILE A 163 13.81 -3.11 10.03
C ILE A 163 13.68 -3.15 11.54
N ASN A 164 14.83 -3.25 12.21
CA ASN A 164 14.93 -3.24 13.66
C ASN A 164 16.11 -2.35 14.11
N LYS A 165 16.12 -1.95 15.37
CA LYS A 165 17.25 -1.25 16.04
C LYS A 165 18.43 -2.18 16.28
N GLU A 166 18.17 -3.45 16.51
CA GLU A 166 19.18 -4.45 16.82
C GLU A 166 19.30 -5.46 15.68
N GLU A 167 20.51 -5.91 15.44
CA GLU A 167 20.75 -7.04 14.55
C GLU A 167 20.15 -8.28 15.20
N SER A 168 19.08 -8.83 14.61
CA SER A 168 18.55 -10.09 15.11
C SER A 168 19.46 -11.22 14.65
N PHE A 169 20.19 -11.80 15.58
CA PHE A 169 20.84 -13.09 15.36
C PHE A 169 19.73 -14.15 15.29
N VAL A 170 19.26 -14.43 14.10
CA VAL A 170 18.43 -15.61 13.86
C VAL A 170 19.33 -16.80 14.09
N ASP A 171 19.03 -17.63 15.08
CA ASP A 171 19.72 -18.91 15.27
C ASP A 171 19.59 -19.70 13.96
N LYS A 172 20.74 -20.02 13.35
CA LYS A 172 20.79 -20.73 12.06
C LYS A 172 20.03 -22.05 12.08
N ASN A 173 19.75 -22.59 13.27
CA ASN A 173 18.95 -23.80 13.48
C ASN A 173 17.42 -23.56 13.41
N GLU A 174 16.96 -22.30 13.50
CA GLU A 174 15.55 -21.93 13.35
C GLU A 174 15.20 -21.41 11.96
N ILE A 175 16.19 -21.29 11.05
CA ILE A 175 15.94 -20.85 9.68
C ILE A 175 15.28 -22.00 8.90
N ASN A 176 13.97 -22.07 8.93
CA ASN A 176 13.18 -22.94 8.05
C ASN A 176 12.94 -22.34 6.66
N ARG A 177 13.43 -21.14 6.39
CA ARG A 177 13.39 -20.47 5.07
C ARG A 177 14.66 -19.65 4.87
N ALA A 178 15.56 -20.18 4.05
CA ALA A 178 16.58 -19.41 3.37
C ALA A 178 16.03 -19.12 1.97
N SER A 179 15.93 -17.86 1.59
CA SER A 179 15.76 -17.41 0.20
C SER A 179 17.00 -16.70 -0.22
#